data_5a452fec3d23bfec5f6b456b33bb7cc9
#
_entry.id   5a452fec3d23bfec5f6b456b33bb7cc9
#
_cell.length_a   1.000
_cell.length_b   1.000
_cell.length_c   1.000
_cell.angle_alpha   90.00
_cell.angle_beta   90.00
_cell.angle_gamma   90.00
#
_symmetry.space_group_name_H-M   'P 1'
#
loop_
_entity.id
_entity.type
_entity.pdbx_description
1 polymer ?
#
loop_
_entity_poly.entity_id
_entity_poly.type
_entity_poly.pdbx_seq_one_letter_code
_entity_poly.pdbx_strand_id
1 'polypeptide(L)'
;MNKLWTTTLTVFAIAATLFTGCASIQASQARDTERLLAAAGFTTHPVNASGESFNAVPPHRLVKRTRNGAVEYVYADPDHCRCVFVGGSKEYLAYRHLDTEHLAQQQATEDPWAPCDYEGLCWPW
;
A
#
# COMPACT_ATOMS: atom_id res chain seq x y z
N MET A 1 -37.52 -17.39 28.00
CA MET A 1 -36.58 -16.26 28.15
C MET A 1 -35.14 -16.61 27.78
N ASN A 2 -34.68 -17.83 27.89
CA ASN A 2 -33.27 -18.20 27.60
C ASN A 2 -32.91 -18.34 26.09
N LYS A 3 -33.89 -18.50 25.20
CA LYS A 3 -33.63 -18.65 23.76
C LYS A 3 -33.34 -17.32 23.03
N LEU A 4 -33.88 -16.23 23.53
CA LEU A 4 -33.65 -14.88 22.96
C LEU A 4 -32.27 -14.33 23.30
N TRP A 5 -31.70 -14.70 24.43
CA TRP A 5 -30.39 -14.24 24.84
C TRP A 5 -29.24 -14.96 24.14
N THR A 6 -29.43 -16.23 23.80
CA THR A 6 -28.43 -17.00 23.05
C THR A 6 -28.34 -16.57 21.60
N THR A 7 -29.43 -16.15 20.98
CA THR A 7 -29.43 -15.64 19.58
C THR A 7 -28.81 -14.25 19.46
N THR A 8 -28.97 -13.38 20.45
CA THR A 8 -28.32 -12.06 20.46
C THR A 8 -26.82 -12.14 20.66
N LEU A 9 -26.33 -13.07 21.50
CA LEU A 9 -24.90 -13.28 21.71
C LEU A 9 -24.19 -13.84 20.47
N THR A 10 -24.82 -14.74 19.71
CA THR A 10 -24.23 -15.30 18.48
C THR A 10 -24.16 -14.28 17.35
N VAL A 11 -25.14 -13.40 17.21
CA VAL A 11 -25.12 -12.34 16.18
C VAL A 11 -24.03 -11.31 16.48
N PHE A 12 -23.79 -10.99 17.76
CA PHE A 12 -22.75 -10.04 18.14
C PHE A 12 -21.32 -10.59 17.93
N ALA A 13 -21.13 -11.91 18.12
CA ALA A 13 -19.84 -12.56 17.87
C ALA A 13 -19.45 -12.61 16.39
N ILE A 14 -20.43 -12.76 15.50
CA ILE A 14 -20.19 -12.80 14.05
C ILE A 14 -19.87 -11.39 13.50
N ALA A 15 -20.47 -10.34 14.04
CA ALA A 15 -20.19 -8.97 13.63
C ALA A 15 -18.77 -8.50 13.98
N ALA A 16 -18.18 -9.01 15.07
CA ALA A 16 -16.84 -8.63 15.51
C ALA A 16 -15.72 -9.19 14.61
N THR A 17 -15.94 -10.31 13.92
CA THR A 17 -14.91 -10.94 13.08
C THR A 17 -14.76 -10.30 11.71
N LEU A 18 -15.72 -9.50 11.25
CA LEU A 18 -15.67 -8.86 9.92
C LEU A 18 -14.79 -7.60 9.87
N PHE A 19 -14.42 -7.03 11.00
CA PHE A 19 -13.63 -5.79 11.04
C PHE A 19 -12.10 -6.00 11.02
N THR A 20 -11.60 -7.21 11.24
CA THR A 20 -10.16 -7.48 11.32
C THR A 20 -9.49 -7.63 9.95
N GLY A 21 -10.22 -7.84 8.87
CA GLY A 21 -9.66 -8.06 7.52
C GLY A 21 -9.10 -6.79 6.84
N CYS A 22 -9.69 -5.62 7.05
CA CYS A 22 -9.31 -4.42 6.32
C CYS A 22 -7.96 -3.81 6.75
N ALA A 23 -7.62 -3.91 8.03
CA ALA A 23 -6.38 -3.32 8.56
C ALA A 23 -5.11 -4.03 8.07
N SER A 24 -5.16 -5.35 7.89
CA SER A 24 -4.01 -6.14 7.41
C SER A 24 -3.73 -5.89 5.91
N ILE A 25 -4.76 -5.68 5.12
CA ILE A 25 -4.63 -5.37 3.68
C ILE A 25 -4.01 -3.99 3.50
N GLN A 26 -4.44 -3.00 4.25
CA GLN A 26 -3.86 -1.65 4.20
C GLN A 26 -2.38 -1.65 4.62
N ALA A 27 -2.03 -2.43 5.63
CA ALA A 27 -0.65 -2.56 6.09
C ALA A 27 0.26 -3.20 5.03
N SER A 28 -0.21 -4.22 4.31
CA SER A 28 0.58 -4.83 3.23
C SER A 28 0.76 -3.88 2.05
N GLN A 29 -0.28 -3.19 1.63
CA GLN A 29 -0.23 -2.20 0.55
C GLN A 29 0.71 -1.03 0.88
N ALA A 30 0.71 -0.55 2.13
CA ALA A 30 1.63 0.50 2.56
C ALA A 30 3.09 0.05 2.43
N ARG A 31 3.43 -1.16 2.89
CA ARG A 31 4.79 -1.72 2.79
C ARG A 31 5.24 -1.92 1.34
N ASP A 32 4.35 -2.37 0.47
CA ASP A 32 4.66 -2.56 -0.94
C ASP A 32 4.91 -1.20 -1.61
N THR A 33 4.09 -0.20 -1.31
CA THR A 33 4.32 1.19 -1.78
C THR A 33 5.65 1.74 -1.29
N GLU A 34 6.01 1.56 -0.02
CA GLU A 34 7.29 1.99 0.55
C GLU A 34 8.49 1.34 -0.16
N ARG A 35 8.42 0.03 -0.45
CA ARG A 35 9.46 -0.68 -1.21
C ARG A 35 9.63 -0.12 -2.61
N LEU A 36 8.52 0.14 -3.30
CA LEU A 36 8.54 0.71 -4.65
C LEU A 36 9.10 2.13 -4.64
N LEU A 37 8.73 2.96 -3.66
CA LEU A 37 9.26 4.31 -3.50
C LEU A 37 10.77 4.29 -3.23
N ALA A 38 11.23 3.42 -2.34
CA ALA A 38 12.65 3.25 -2.06
C ALA A 38 13.43 2.78 -3.30
N ALA A 39 12.90 1.80 -4.04
CA ALA A 39 13.48 1.30 -5.28
C ALA A 39 13.51 2.37 -6.39
N ALA A 40 12.52 3.26 -6.41
CA ALA A 40 12.46 4.40 -7.34
C ALA A 40 13.45 5.54 -7.00
N GLY A 41 14.11 5.46 -5.85
CA GLY A 41 15.11 6.45 -5.41
C GLY A 41 14.56 7.59 -4.57
N PHE A 42 13.37 7.47 -4.00
CA PHE A 42 12.87 8.44 -3.02
C PHE A 42 13.75 8.43 -1.77
N THR A 43 13.99 9.61 -1.23
CA THR A 43 14.74 9.78 0.01
C THR A 43 13.80 9.65 1.20
N THR A 44 14.17 8.83 2.18
CA THR A 44 13.39 8.62 3.39
C THR A 44 13.87 9.56 4.49
N HIS A 45 12.95 10.29 5.09
CA HIS A 45 13.20 11.18 6.22
C HIS A 45 12.39 10.75 7.43
N PRO A 46 13.00 10.48 8.59
CA PRO A 46 12.26 10.28 9.84
C PRO A 46 11.54 11.57 10.22
N VAL A 47 10.33 11.47 10.71
CA VAL A 47 9.46 12.64 10.99
C VAL A 47 10.09 13.62 11.96
N ASN A 48 10.86 13.13 12.93
CA ASN A 48 11.50 13.97 13.94
C ASN A 48 12.69 14.79 13.38
N ALA A 49 13.26 14.40 12.24
CA ALA A 49 14.43 15.04 11.65
C ALA A 49 14.06 16.10 10.60
N SER A 50 12.93 15.97 9.93
CA SER A 50 12.56 16.84 8.81
C SER A 50 11.73 18.06 9.21
N GLY A 51 11.25 18.14 10.46
CA GLY A 51 10.34 19.22 10.89
C GLY A 51 9.02 19.26 10.10
N GLU A 52 8.81 18.31 9.19
CA GLU A 52 7.58 18.17 8.46
C GLU A 52 6.56 17.45 9.34
N SER A 53 5.53 18.18 9.70
CA SER A 53 4.40 17.62 10.41
C SER A 53 3.65 16.67 9.47
N PHE A 54 3.34 15.44 9.90
CA PHE A 54 2.41 14.57 9.20
C PHE A 54 1.08 15.25 8.88
N ASN A 55 0.73 16.30 9.61
CA ASN A 55 -0.50 17.06 9.41
C ASN A 55 -0.55 17.79 8.06
N ALA A 56 0.58 17.99 7.40
CA ALA A 56 0.65 18.66 6.11
C ALA A 56 0.49 17.72 4.90
N VAL A 57 0.63 16.40 5.11
CA VAL A 57 0.56 15.39 4.06
C VAL A 57 -0.44 14.30 4.47
N PRO A 58 -1.47 14.02 3.65
CA PRO A 58 -2.40 12.92 3.95
C PRO A 58 -1.62 11.60 4.03
N PRO A 59 -1.88 10.76 5.06
CA PRO A 59 -1.21 9.49 5.22
C PRO A 59 -1.53 8.51 4.08
N HIS A 60 -0.56 7.66 3.75
CA HIS A 60 -0.67 6.60 2.75
C HIS A 60 -1.08 7.07 1.34
N ARG A 61 -0.72 8.30 1.01
CA ARG A 61 -0.98 8.89 -0.32
C ARG A 61 0.24 9.64 -0.84
N LEU A 62 0.56 9.40 -2.10
CA LEU A 62 1.58 10.16 -2.81
C LEU A 62 1.00 11.50 -3.27
N VAL A 63 1.52 12.60 -2.76
CA VAL A 63 1.03 13.96 -3.01
C VAL A 63 2.09 14.75 -3.77
N LYS A 64 1.67 15.40 -4.84
CA LYS A 64 2.48 16.37 -5.56
C LYS A 64 2.42 17.73 -4.88
N ARG A 65 3.56 18.33 -4.60
CA ARG A 65 3.65 19.70 -4.08
C ARG A 65 4.75 20.49 -4.79
N THR A 66 4.69 21.80 -4.69
CA THR A 66 5.75 22.68 -5.18
C THR A 66 6.46 23.31 -4.00
N ARG A 67 7.78 23.16 -3.94
CA ARG A 67 8.63 23.74 -2.90
C ARG A 67 9.78 24.50 -3.57
N ASN A 68 9.94 25.77 -3.26
CA ASN A 68 10.99 26.63 -3.83
C ASN A 68 11.01 26.62 -5.38
N GLY A 69 9.84 26.53 -6.03
CA GLY A 69 9.73 26.48 -7.49
C GLY A 69 9.97 25.09 -8.11
N ALA A 70 10.40 24.11 -7.34
CA ALA A 70 10.58 22.74 -7.79
C ALA A 70 9.38 21.86 -7.43
N VAL A 71 9.06 20.90 -8.31
CA VAL A 71 8.02 19.89 -8.05
C VAL A 71 8.62 18.75 -7.24
N GLU A 72 7.97 18.46 -6.12
CA GLU A 72 8.26 17.32 -5.24
C GLU A 72 7.05 16.42 -5.13
N TYR A 73 7.31 15.13 -4.91
CA TYR A 73 6.32 14.12 -4.57
C TYR A 73 6.63 13.60 -3.18
N VAL A 74 5.62 13.57 -2.32
CA VAL A 74 5.75 13.25 -0.91
C VAL A 74 4.76 12.17 -0.53
N TYR A 75 5.22 11.15 0.16
CA TYR A 75 4.42 10.09 0.74
C TYR A 75 4.72 9.99 2.24
N ALA A 76 3.70 9.95 3.06
CA ALA A 76 3.85 9.86 4.52
C ALA A 76 3.25 8.54 5.03
N ASP A 77 4.04 7.81 5.83
CA ASP A 77 3.57 6.66 6.59
C ASP A 77 3.77 6.93 8.11
N PRO A 78 2.69 7.30 8.80
CA PRO A 78 2.73 7.50 10.24
C PRO A 78 2.68 6.20 11.05
N ASP A 79 2.23 5.10 10.45
CA ASP A 79 1.84 3.90 11.17
C ASP A 79 2.97 2.85 11.25
N HIS A 80 3.76 2.70 10.17
CA HIS A 80 4.81 1.69 10.09
C HIS A 80 6.21 2.28 10.28
N CYS A 81 6.72 3.00 9.28
CA CYS A 81 8.06 3.56 9.38
C CYS A 81 8.13 4.86 10.17
N ARG A 82 7.02 5.53 10.38
CA ARG A 82 6.95 6.90 10.92
C ARG A 82 7.88 7.84 10.17
N CYS A 83 7.83 7.76 8.88
CA CYS A 83 8.73 8.42 7.97
C CYS A 83 7.99 9.07 6.79
N VAL A 84 8.71 9.92 6.08
CA VAL A 84 8.25 10.60 4.88
C VAL A 84 9.21 10.29 3.74
N PHE A 85 8.68 9.86 2.61
CA PHE A 85 9.44 9.68 1.38
C PHE A 85 9.29 10.93 0.52
N VAL A 86 10.41 11.46 0.05
CA VAL A 86 10.45 12.66 -0.79
C VAL A 86 11.24 12.36 -2.06
N GLY A 87 10.64 12.67 -3.21
CA GLY A 87 11.29 12.50 -4.51
C GLY A 87 10.88 13.59 -5.48
N GLY A 88 11.68 13.79 -6.52
CA GLY A 88 11.38 14.69 -7.60
C GLY A 88 10.60 14.01 -8.75
N SER A 89 10.50 14.70 -9.87
CA SER A 89 9.80 14.18 -11.06
C SER A 89 10.46 12.92 -11.63
N LYS A 90 11.79 12.80 -11.54
CA LYS A 90 12.53 11.61 -12.02
C LYS A 90 12.18 10.37 -11.21
N GLU A 91 12.23 10.50 -9.89
CA GLU A 91 11.90 9.43 -8.93
C GLU A 91 10.42 9.03 -9.07
N TYR A 92 9.54 10.01 -9.30
CA TYR A 92 8.13 9.75 -9.55
C TYR A 92 7.89 8.94 -10.82
N LEU A 93 8.58 9.23 -11.92
CA LEU A 93 8.47 8.45 -13.16
C LEU A 93 8.99 7.02 -12.96
N ALA A 94 10.10 6.85 -12.25
CA ALA A 94 10.62 5.53 -11.89
C ALA A 94 9.62 4.74 -11.03
N TYR A 95 9.03 5.37 -10.03
CA TYR A 95 7.98 4.77 -9.21
C TYR A 95 6.79 4.30 -10.05
N ARG A 96 6.28 5.15 -10.95
CA ARG A 96 5.15 4.81 -11.82
C ARG A 96 5.43 3.60 -12.71
N HIS A 97 6.66 3.45 -13.19
CA HIS A 97 7.08 2.30 -13.98
C HIS A 97 7.06 1.02 -13.12
N LEU A 98 7.69 1.05 -11.95
CA LEU A 98 7.73 -0.09 -11.02
C LEU A 98 6.33 -0.49 -10.52
N ASP A 99 5.47 0.47 -10.23
CA ASP A 99 4.09 0.25 -9.80
C ASP A 99 3.28 -0.47 -10.88
N THR A 100 3.44 -0.06 -12.15
CA THR A 100 2.78 -0.70 -13.29
C THR A 100 3.27 -2.13 -13.50
N GLU A 101 4.57 -2.39 -13.39
CA GLU A 101 5.13 -3.74 -13.47
C GLU A 101 4.64 -4.63 -12.33
N HIS A 102 4.61 -4.10 -11.11
CA HIS A 102 4.13 -4.82 -9.93
C HIS A 102 2.66 -5.22 -10.07
N LEU A 103 1.80 -4.31 -10.54
CA LEU A 103 0.40 -4.60 -10.81
C LEU A 103 0.22 -5.67 -11.90
N ALA A 104 1.00 -5.61 -12.97
CA ALA A 104 0.97 -6.61 -14.03
C ALA A 104 1.38 -8.01 -13.52
N GLN A 105 2.39 -8.09 -12.65
CA GLN A 105 2.80 -9.35 -12.03
C GLN A 105 1.73 -9.90 -11.09
N GLN A 106 1.08 -9.06 -10.29
CA GLN A 106 -0.02 -9.49 -9.43
C GLN A 106 -1.18 -10.06 -10.24
N GLN A 107 -1.59 -9.41 -11.32
CA GLN A 107 -2.64 -9.90 -12.19
C GLN A 107 -2.29 -11.24 -12.86
N ALA A 108 -1.04 -11.42 -13.28
CA ALA A 108 -0.58 -12.68 -13.87
C ALA A 108 -0.62 -13.86 -12.89
N THR A 109 -0.43 -13.60 -11.58
CA THR A 109 -0.51 -14.65 -10.54
C THR A 109 -1.93 -14.98 -10.11
N GLU A 110 -2.87 -14.05 -10.30
CA GLU A 110 -4.28 -14.22 -9.94
C GLU A 110 -5.13 -14.81 -11.09
N ASP A 111 -4.58 -14.90 -12.30
CA ASP A 111 -5.29 -15.47 -13.44
C ASP A 111 -5.09 -17.01 -13.50
N PRO A 112 -6.05 -17.81 -13.00
CA PRO A 112 -5.96 -19.27 -13.05
C PRO A 112 -6.05 -19.84 -14.47
N TRP A 113 -6.32 -18.99 -15.45
CA TRP A 113 -6.44 -19.33 -16.87
C TRP A 113 -5.28 -18.81 -17.72
N ALA A 114 -4.21 -18.30 -17.10
CA ALA A 114 -3.00 -17.93 -17.83
C ALA A 114 -2.49 -19.17 -18.58
N PRO A 115 -2.52 -19.17 -19.92
CA PRO A 115 -2.43 -20.41 -20.69
C PRO A 115 -1.06 -21.08 -20.67
N CYS A 116 -0.02 -20.43 -20.22
CA CYS A 116 1.32 -20.99 -20.05
C CYS A 116 2.18 -20.05 -19.22
N ASP A 117 3.02 -20.58 -18.33
CA ASP A 117 4.07 -19.80 -17.72
C ASP A 117 5.24 -19.59 -18.70
N TYR A 118 6.12 -18.67 -18.37
CA TYR A 118 7.25 -18.26 -19.21
C TYR A 118 8.24 -19.39 -19.55
N GLU A 119 8.14 -20.53 -18.87
CA GLU A 119 8.96 -21.71 -19.09
C GLU A 119 8.32 -22.74 -20.04
N GLY A 120 7.14 -22.42 -20.59
CA GLY A 120 6.47 -23.27 -21.58
C GLY A 120 5.79 -24.52 -21.02
N LEU A 121 5.63 -24.60 -19.71
CA LEU A 121 4.83 -25.66 -19.09
C LEU A 121 3.35 -25.30 -19.16
N CYS A 122 2.72 -25.78 -20.21
CA CYS A 122 1.26 -25.80 -20.30
C CYS A 122 0.76 -27.07 -19.60
N TRP A 123 -0.12 -26.92 -18.60
CA TRP A 123 -0.74 -28.08 -17.97
C TRP A 123 -1.66 -28.78 -18.98
N PRO A 124 -1.44 -30.05 -19.27
CA PRO A 124 -2.40 -30.81 -20.05
C PRO A 124 -3.64 -31.07 -19.18
N TRP A 125 -4.78 -30.90 -19.75
CA TRP A 125 -6.09 -31.22 -19.21
C TRP A 125 -6.20 -32.68 -18.81
#